data_6691fd579bf40621d2b32fbba847a546
#
_entry.id   6691fd579bf40621d2b32fbba847a546
#
_cell.length_a   1.000
_cell.length_b   1.000
_cell.length_c   1.000
_cell.angle_alpha   90.00
_cell.angle_beta   90.00
_cell.angle_gamma   90.00
#
_symmetry.space_group_name_H-M   'P 1'
#
loop_
_entity.id
_entity.type
_entity.pdbx_description
1 polymer ?
#
loop_
_entity_poly.entity_id
_entity_poly.type
_entity_poly.pdbx_seq_one_letter_code
_entity_poly.pdbx_strand_id
1 'polypeptide(L)'
;MRKQLYFACTVLFISNIIFSQNSKPSNSTVGQSSFIAEAGGPGIAFSANLDKRFKPGRLGVGGRIGLGFVSAYDDHYDPSTGYYYGGDQKSAITFPVQLNYIFGKENSAHTLEVGGGLTYVTKKLTIMNFDYYNKDRRTQLFGTFCFMYRRQPINGGFSWRAGFTPLVGKSYIQAFGAASVGYNF
;
A
#
# COMPACT_ATOMS: atom_id res chain seq x y z
N MET A 1 12.64 -29.47 -7.61
CA MET A 1 11.65 -29.34 -6.52
C MET A 1 11.22 -27.88 -6.23
N ARG A 2 12.10 -26.86 -6.18
CA ARG A 2 11.69 -25.45 -5.90
C ARG A 2 10.70 -24.85 -6.92
N LYS A 3 10.86 -25.10 -8.21
CA LYS A 3 9.97 -24.55 -9.27
C LYS A 3 8.53 -25.09 -9.20
N GLN A 4 8.35 -26.31 -8.75
CA GLN A 4 7.01 -26.93 -8.60
C GLN A 4 6.24 -26.37 -7.39
N LEU A 5 6.97 -25.92 -6.35
CA LEU A 5 6.34 -25.31 -5.17
C LEU A 5 5.71 -23.95 -5.50
N TYR A 6 6.39 -23.12 -6.33
CA TYR A 6 5.85 -21.82 -6.74
C TYR A 6 4.60 -21.96 -7.62
N PHE A 7 4.59 -22.96 -8.52
CA PHE A 7 3.44 -23.22 -9.37
C PHE A 7 2.23 -23.70 -8.54
N ALA A 8 2.43 -24.56 -7.55
CA ALA A 8 1.38 -25.02 -6.64
C ALA A 8 0.80 -23.88 -5.78
N CYS A 9 1.64 -22.97 -5.26
CA CYS A 9 1.18 -21.81 -4.52
C CYS A 9 0.38 -20.83 -5.40
N THR A 10 0.79 -20.63 -6.65
CA THR A 10 0.08 -19.74 -7.58
C THR A 10 -1.30 -20.32 -7.95
N VAL A 11 -1.39 -21.62 -8.18
CA VAL A 11 -2.66 -22.31 -8.49
C VAL A 11 -3.61 -22.29 -7.29
N LEU A 12 -3.10 -22.46 -6.06
CA LEU A 12 -3.91 -22.37 -4.83
C LEU A 12 -4.46 -20.96 -4.59
N PHE A 13 -3.71 -19.91 -4.93
CA PHE A 13 -4.21 -18.54 -4.83
C PHE A 13 -5.31 -18.24 -5.85
N ILE A 14 -5.17 -18.70 -7.08
CA ILE A 14 -6.15 -18.49 -8.15
C ILE A 14 -7.45 -19.26 -7.86
N SER A 15 -7.37 -20.48 -7.32
CA SER A 15 -8.56 -21.29 -7.00
C SER A 15 -9.44 -20.63 -5.92
N ASN A 16 -8.87 -19.96 -4.94
CA ASN A 16 -9.63 -19.24 -3.92
C ASN A 16 -10.38 -18.00 -4.46
N ILE A 17 -9.85 -17.37 -5.51
CA ILE A 17 -10.51 -16.23 -6.17
C ILE A 17 -11.74 -16.71 -6.97
N ILE A 18 -11.68 -17.87 -7.60
CA ILE A 18 -12.77 -18.44 -8.40
C ILE A 18 -13.93 -18.92 -7.53
N PHE A 19 -13.66 -19.52 -6.36
CA PHE A 19 -14.71 -19.94 -5.44
C PHE A 19 -15.49 -18.79 -4.78
N SER A 20 -14.87 -17.60 -4.68
CA SER A 20 -15.52 -16.41 -4.14
C SER A 20 -16.61 -15.82 -5.06
N GLN A 21 -16.65 -16.21 -6.33
CA GLN A 21 -17.58 -15.63 -7.32
C GLN A 21 -18.94 -16.34 -7.37
N ASN A 22 -19.10 -17.52 -6.77
CA ASN A 22 -20.32 -18.33 -6.85
C ASN A 22 -21.26 -18.24 -5.63
N SER A 23 -20.92 -17.47 -4.60
CA SER A 23 -21.86 -17.19 -3.53
C SER A 23 -22.81 -16.08 -3.97
N LYS A 24 -24.12 -16.36 -4.07
CA LYS A 24 -25.14 -15.32 -4.22
C LYS A 24 -24.88 -14.23 -3.18
N PRO A 25 -24.73 -12.97 -3.58
CA PRO A 25 -24.45 -11.92 -2.61
C PRO A 25 -25.66 -11.79 -1.66
N SER A 26 -25.49 -12.19 -0.43
CA SER A 26 -26.27 -11.62 0.66
C SER A 26 -25.98 -10.12 0.62
N ASN A 27 -26.99 -9.26 0.61
CA ASN A 27 -26.88 -7.80 0.51
C ASN A 27 -25.89 -7.14 1.51
N SER A 28 -25.35 -7.92 2.44
CA SER A 28 -24.42 -7.48 3.50
C SER A 28 -22.93 -7.58 3.14
N THR A 29 -22.53 -8.20 2.04
CA THR A 29 -21.11 -8.44 1.69
C THR A 29 -20.61 -7.56 0.56
N VAL A 30 -21.47 -6.85 -0.14
CA VAL A 30 -21.08 -5.97 -1.25
C VAL A 30 -20.16 -4.85 -0.74
N GLY A 31 -18.99 -4.72 -1.37
CA GLY A 31 -17.97 -3.74 -1.00
C GLY A 31 -17.12 -4.12 0.21
N GLN A 32 -17.24 -5.35 0.72
CA GLN A 32 -16.40 -5.86 1.81
C GLN A 32 -14.94 -6.01 1.38
N SER A 33 -14.71 -6.36 0.14
CA SER A 33 -13.39 -6.55 -0.45
C SER A 33 -13.13 -5.56 -1.58
N SER A 34 -11.89 -5.12 -1.72
CA SER A 34 -11.49 -4.21 -2.79
C SER A 34 -10.11 -4.58 -3.31
N PHE A 35 -9.95 -4.51 -4.63
CA PHE A 35 -8.64 -4.46 -5.26
C PHE A 35 -8.30 -3.00 -5.58
N ILE A 36 -7.09 -2.55 -5.23
CA ILE A 36 -6.69 -1.15 -5.29
C ILE A 36 -5.33 -1.03 -5.96
N ALA A 37 -5.23 -0.26 -7.02
CA ALA A 37 -3.98 0.23 -7.57
C ALA A 37 -3.70 1.63 -7.02
N GLU A 38 -2.52 1.83 -6.43
CA GLU A 38 -2.17 3.05 -5.70
C GLU A 38 -0.86 3.64 -6.20
N ALA A 39 -0.85 4.94 -6.40
CA ALA A 39 0.34 5.75 -6.63
C ALA A 39 0.67 6.52 -5.35
N GLY A 40 1.93 6.50 -4.96
CA GLY A 40 2.34 7.03 -3.66
C GLY A 40 1.97 6.11 -2.49
N GLY A 41 1.79 6.68 -1.31
CA GLY A 41 1.33 5.98 -0.12
C GLY A 41 2.28 4.93 0.43
N PRO A 42 1.75 3.93 1.13
CA PRO A 42 2.55 2.90 1.79
C PRO A 42 3.44 2.08 0.85
N GLY A 43 3.05 1.94 -0.43
CA GLY A 43 3.84 1.27 -1.47
C GLY A 43 4.99 2.11 -2.03
N ILE A 44 5.08 3.38 -1.65
CA ILE A 44 6.03 4.41 -2.05
C ILE A 44 5.74 4.92 -3.47
N ALA A 45 6.14 4.24 -4.53
CA ALA A 45 5.87 4.70 -5.89
C ALA A 45 4.53 4.17 -6.41
N PHE A 46 4.44 2.87 -6.61
CA PHE A 46 3.23 2.19 -7.05
C PHE A 46 3.02 0.91 -6.27
N SER A 47 1.75 0.59 -5.98
CA SER A 47 1.39 -0.68 -5.37
C SER A 47 0.03 -1.20 -5.83
N ALA A 48 -0.11 -2.52 -5.84
CA ALA A 48 -1.36 -3.24 -5.96
C ALA A 48 -1.74 -3.81 -4.59
N ASN A 49 -2.95 -3.57 -4.13
CA ASN A 49 -3.37 -3.86 -2.78
C ASN A 49 -4.71 -4.60 -2.77
N LEU A 50 -4.85 -5.54 -1.84
CA LEU A 50 -6.12 -6.15 -1.44
C LEU A 50 -6.54 -5.56 -0.09
N ASP A 51 -7.74 -5.01 -0.04
CA ASP A 51 -8.34 -4.42 1.16
C ASP A 51 -9.60 -5.22 1.51
N LYS A 52 -9.73 -5.65 2.77
CA LYS A 52 -10.89 -6.42 3.23
C LYS A 52 -11.38 -5.93 4.57
N ARG A 53 -12.70 -5.75 4.68
CA ARG A 53 -13.37 -5.47 5.97
C ARG A 53 -13.49 -6.74 6.79
N PHE A 54 -13.30 -6.64 8.11
CA PHE A 54 -13.38 -7.80 9.00
C PHE A 54 -14.82 -8.18 9.34
N LYS A 55 -15.75 -7.23 9.21
CA LYS A 55 -17.18 -7.47 9.34
C LYS A 55 -17.86 -7.33 7.96
N PRO A 56 -19.00 -7.99 7.75
CA PRO A 56 -19.81 -7.76 6.56
C PRO A 56 -20.11 -6.27 6.38
N GLY A 57 -20.08 -5.80 5.14
CA GLY A 57 -20.29 -4.40 4.78
C GLY A 57 -19.00 -3.67 4.36
N ARG A 58 -19.17 -2.46 3.89
CA ARG A 58 -18.13 -1.63 3.28
C ARG A 58 -17.45 -0.65 4.24
N LEU A 59 -18.00 -0.47 5.44
CA LEU A 59 -17.51 0.43 6.48
C LEU A 59 -16.82 -0.33 7.62
N GLY A 60 -16.15 0.41 8.50
CA GLY A 60 -15.56 -0.14 9.73
C GLY A 60 -14.11 -0.62 9.56
N VAL A 61 -13.72 -1.50 10.47
CA VAL A 61 -12.34 -2.02 10.54
C VAL A 61 -12.04 -3.00 9.42
N GLY A 62 -10.86 -2.88 8.83
CA GLY A 62 -10.34 -3.81 7.84
C GLY A 62 -8.83 -3.86 7.83
N GLY A 63 -8.33 -4.76 7.01
CA GLY A 63 -6.91 -4.94 6.74
C GLY A 63 -6.61 -4.80 5.26
N ARG A 64 -5.41 -4.32 4.98
CA ARG A 64 -4.87 -4.20 3.63
C ARG A 64 -3.51 -4.83 3.57
N ILE A 65 -3.27 -5.57 2.50
CA ILE A 65 -1.96 -6.10 2.13
C ILE A 65 -1.68 -5.75 0.69
N GLY A 66 -0.43 -5.49 0.36
CA GLY A 66 -0.06 -5.09 -0.99
C GLY A 66 1.31 -5.56 -1.43
N LEU A 67 1.54 -5.37 -2.70
CA LEU A 67 2.82 -5.52 -3.38
C LEU A 67 3.09 -4.24 -4.16
N GLY A 68 4.22 -3.61 -3.91
CA GLY A 68 4.59 -2.38 -4.57
C GLY A 68 5.98 -2.44 -5.17
N PHE A 69 6.29 -1.38 -5.90
CA PHE A 69 7.57 -1.18 -6.55
C PHE A 69 8.04 0.26 -6.32
N VAL A 70 9.33 0.39 -6.05
CA VAL A 70 10.00 1.69 -5.94
C VAL A 70 11.34 1.64 -6.66
N SER A 71 11.67 2.75 -7.32
CA SER A 71 12.99 2.99 -7.88
C SER A 71 13.53 4.30 -7.31
N ALA A 72 14.76 4.26 -6.82
CA ALA A 72 15.44 5.42 -6.23
C ALA A 72 16.90 5.47 -6.73
N TYR A 73 17.45 6.66 -6.76
CA TYR A 73 18.87 6.85 -6.99
C TYR A 73 19.64 6.71 -5.66
N ASP A 74 20.76 5.99 -5.69
CA ASP A 74 21.73 5.91 -4.61
C ASP A 74 22.94 6.73 -5.01
N ASP A 75 22.95 7.99 -4.58
CA ASP A 75 24.02 8.93 -4.93
C ASP A 75 25.32 8.58 -4.20
N HIS A 76 26.41 8.63 -4.95
CA HIS A 76 27.76 8.36 -4.45
C HIS A 76 28.52 9.67 -4.25
N TYR A 77 28.94 9.89 -3.01
CA TYR A 77 29.75 11.03 -2.61
C TYR A 77 31.10 10.56 -2.04
N ASP A 78 32.17 11.29 -2.36
CA ASP A 78 33.47 11.08 -1.73
C ASP A 78 33.36 11.48 -0.23
N PRO A 79 33.67 10.56 0.70
CA PRO A 79 33.53 10.83 2.14
C PRO A 79 34.45 11.95 2.66
N SER A 80 35.55 12.25 1.95
CA SER A 80 36.57 13.22 2.39
C SER A 80 36.31 14.63 1.85
N THR A 81 35.78 14.72 0.63
CA THR A 81 35.62 16.01 -0.07
C THR A 81 34.13 16.40 -0.19
N GLY A 82 33.19 15.45 0.01
CA GLY A 82 31.78 15.64 -0.28
C GLY A 82 31.46 15.74 -1.78
N TYR A 83 32.45 15.49 -2.64
CA TYR A 83 32.26 15.60 -4.08
C TYR A 83 31.36 14.47 -4.60
N TYR A 84 30.33 14.84 -5.39
CA TYR A 84 29.45 13.90 -6.07
C TYR A 84 30.13 13.29 -7.29
N TYR A 85 30.21 11.97 -7.37
CA TYR A 85 30.84 11.27 -8.49
C TYR A 85 29.92 10.30 -9.23
N GLY A 86 28.61 10.41 -9.02
CA GLY A 86 27.61 9.62 -9.72
C GLY A 86 26.63 8.95 -8.79
N GLY A 87 25.67 8.24 -9.36
CA GLY A 87 24.67 7.46 -8.62
C GLY A 87 24.17 6.29 -9.44
N ASP A 88 23.77 5.23 -8.74
CA ASP A 88 23.16 4.04 -9.32
C ASP A 88 21.66 4.04 -9.11
N GLN A 89 20.89 3.70 -10.15
CA GLN A 89 19.46 3.46 -10.01
C GLN A 89 19.23 2.11 -9.35
N LYS A 90 18.60 2.12 -8.18
CA LYS A 90 18.24 0.92 -7.42
C LYS A 90 16.72 0.76 -7.38
N SER A 91 16.26 -0.43 -7.72
CA SER A 91 14.85 -0.79 -7.62
C SER A 91 14.62 -1.78 -6.49
N ALA A 92 13.51 -1.67 -5.81
CA ALA A 92 13.09 -2.57 -4.75
C ALA A 92 11.60 -2.87 -4.80
N ILE A 93 11.25 -4.03 -4.25
CA ILE A 93 9.86 -4.43 -4.04
C ILE A 93 9.46 -4.02 -2.62
N THR A 94 8.23 -3.53 -2.46
CA THR A 94 7.65 -3.13 -1.18
C THR A 94 6.46 -4.01 -0.83
N PHE A 95 6.32 -4.31 0.47
CA PHE A 95 5.22 -5.12 1.02
C PHE A 95 4.50 -4.31 2.09
N PRO A 96 3.53 -3.46 1.71
CA PRO A 96 2.71 -2.73 2.67
C PRO A 96 1.67 -3.65 3.32
N VAL A 97 1.55 -3.54 4.64
CA VAL A 97 0.51 -4.16 5.46
C VAL A 97 -0.08 -3.11 6.36
N GLN A 98 -1.41 -2.95 6.35
CA GLN A 98 -2.10 -1.91 7.11
C GLN A 98 -3.37 -2.42 7.77
N LEU A 99 -3.72 -1.82 8.89
CA LEU A 99 -5.07 -1.81 9.46
C LEU A 99 -5.70 -0.46 9.19
N ASN A 100 -6.95 -0.45 8.79
CA ASN A 100 -7.67 0.77 8.51
C ASN A 100 -9.11 0.73 9.02
N TYR A 101 -9.68 1.91 9.21
CA TYR A 101 -11.08 2.11 9.55
C TYR A 101 -11.73 3.05 8.54
N ILE A 102 -12.84 2.65 7.96
CA ILE A 102 -13.63 3.48 7.04
C ILE A 102 -14.83 4.05 7.78
N PHE A 103 -14.86 5.37 7.87
CA PHE A 103 -15.96 6.15 8.42
C PHE A 103 -16.89 6.61 7.29
N GLY A 104 -18.19 6.55 7.52
CA GLY A 104 -19.17 7.03 6.56
C GLY A 104 -20.59 6.70 6.96
N LYS A 105 -21.52 7.08 6.10
CA LYS A 105 -22.93 6.68 6.20
C LYS A 105 -23.19 5.54 5.23
N GLU A 106 -24.01 4.57 5.63
CA GLU A 106 -24.34 3.40 4.80
C GLU A 106 -24.99 3.77 3.46
N ASN A 107 -25.72 4.87 3.42
CA ASN A 107 -26.37 5.38 2.21
C ASN A 107 -25.57 6.44 1.45
N SER A 108 -24.28 6.62 1.74
CA SER A 108 -23.41 7.59 1.06
C SER A 108 -22.20 6.92 0.43
N ALA A 109 -21.87 7.27 -0.80
CA ALA A 109 -20.65 6.83 -1.45
C ALA A 109 -19.37 7.53 -0.91
N HIS A 110 -19.55 8.62 -0.16
CA HIS A 110 -18.46 9.45 0.37
C HIS A 110 -18.06 8.96 1.77
N THR A 111 -16.79 8.61 1.94
CA THR A 111 -16.26 8.05 3.17
C THR A 111 -14.89 8.65 3.47
N LEU A 112 -14.47 8.56 4.73
CA LEU A 112 -13.13 8.87 5.19
C LEU A 112 -12.47 7.59 5.67
N GLU A 113 -11.22 7.41 5.35
CA GLU A 113 -10.41 6.26 5.77
C GLU A 113 -9.24 6.77 6.63
N VAL A 114 -9.08 6.16 7.80
CA VAL A 114 -7.89 6.34 8.63
C VAL A 114 -7.27 4.99 8.89
N GLY A 115 -5.97 4.95 9.01
CA GLY A 115 -5.28 3.69 9.28
C GLY A 115 -3.81 3.87 9.55
N GLY A 116 -3.17 2.74 9.84
CA GLY A 116 -1.73 2.69 10.04
C GLY A 116 -1.21 1.29 9.76
N GLY A 117 0.08 1.19 9.52
CA GLY A 117 0.71 -0.07 9.20
C GLY A 117 2.20 0.03 9.04
N LEU A 118 2.74 -1.01 8.46
CA LEU A 118 4.17 -1.16 8.21
C LEU A 118 4.39 -1.50 6.73
N THR A 119 5.50 -1.03 6.20
CA THR A 119 5.98 -1.43 4.87
C THR A 119 7.38 -1.99 4.98
N TYR A 120 7.57 -3.21 4.49
CA TYR A 120 8.88 -3.81 4.30
C TYR A 120 9.37 -3.58 2.88
N VAL A 121 10.66 -3.26 2.73
CA VAL A 121 11.34 -3.01 1.45
C VAL A 121 12.48 -4.01 1.29
N THR A 122 12.58 -4.66 0.14
CA THR A 122 13.59 -5.71 -0.11
C THR A 122 15.02 -5.21 -0.09
N LYS A 123 15.24 -3.91 -0.28
CA LYS A 123 16.57 -3.26 -0.21
C LYS A 123 16.52 -2.06 0.72
N LYS A 124 17.62 -1.76 1.39
CA LYS A 124 17.77 -0.52 2.14
C LYS A 124 17.81 0.65 1.16
N LEU A 125 16.76 1.46 1.14
CA LEU A 125 16.65 2.64 0.32
C LEU A 125 16.53 3.88 1.20
N THR A 126 17.05 4.99 0.72
CA THR A 126 16.71 6.30 1.23
C THR A 126 15.41 6.73 0.57
N ILE A 127 14.32 6.74 1.34
CA ILE A 127 13.02 7.13 0.82
C ILE A 127 12.91 8.64 0.94
N MET A 128 12.98 9.33 -0.21
CA MET A 128 12.84 10.79 -0.36
C MET A 128 13.55 11.57 0.74
N ASN A 129 14.85 11.76 0.60
CA ASN A 129 15.64 12.52 1.55
C ASN A 129 15.76 13.98 1.07
N PHE A 130 15.20 14.93 1.84
CA PHE A 130 15.46 16.36 1.66
C PHE A 130 16.75 16.80 2.38
N ASP A 131 17.43 15.89 3.08
CA ASP A 131 18.59 16.18 3.91
C ASP A 131 19.80 15.42 3.36
N TYR A 132 20.61 16.08 2.56
CA TYR A 132 21.74 15.52 1.82
C TYR A 132 22.85 14.89 2.71
N TYR A 133 22.85 15.14 4.01
CA TYR A 133 24.01 14.83 4.87
C TYR A 133 23.84 13.62 5.79
N ASN A 134 22.69 12.95 5.84
CA ASN A 134 22.46 11.90 6.83
C ASN A 134 22.30 10.51 6.22
N LYS A 135 23.44 9.79 6.08
CA LYS A 135 23.54 8.43 5.52
C LYS A 135 22.81 7.35 6.37
N ASP A 136 22.47 7.63 7.61
CA ASP A 136 21.88 6.66 8.55
C ASP A 136 20.36 6.45 8.41
N ARG A 137 19.72 7.08 7.44
CA ARG A 137 18.25 7.00 7.23
C ARG A 137 17.80 5.88 6.30
N ARG A 138 18.71 5.02 5.88
CA ARG A 138 18.35 3.85 5.07
C ARG A 138 17.58 2.84 5.91
N THR A 139 16.37 2.53 5.54
CA THR A 139 15.53 1.57 6.23
C THR A 139 14.98 0.51 5.30
N GLN A 140 14.71 -0.67 5.82
CA GLN A 140 13.94 -1.71 5.16
C GLN A 140 12.53 -1.84 5.75
N LEU A 141 12.29 -1.24 6.92
CA LEU A 141 11.00 -1.26 7.57
C LEU A 141 10.66 0.15 8.03
N PHE A 142 9.48 0.63 7.67
CA PHE A 142 8.97 1.91 8.11
C PHE A 142 7.47 1.84 8.40
N GLY A 143 7.04 2.71 9.31
CA GLY A 143 5.63 2.91 9.64
C GLY A 143 4.94 3.77 8.60
N THR A 144 3.66 3.57 8.41
CA THR A 144 2.80 4.40 7.58
C THR A 144 1.49 4.68 8.28
N PHE A 145 0.98 5.89 8.11
CA PHE A 145 -0.39 6.21 8.46
C PHE A 145 -1.15 6.57 7.18
N CYS A 146 -2.46 6.54 7.23
CA CYS A 146 -3.29 7.02 6.13
C CYS A 146 -4.47 7.83 6.66
N PHE A 147 -4.72 8.95 5.98
CA PHE A 147 -5.85 9.84 6.18
C PHE A 147 -6.39 10.14 4.78
N MET A 148 -7.39 9.37 4.34
CA MET A 148 -7.83 9.38 2.95
C MET A 148 -9.31 9.76 2.86
N TYR A 149 -9.64 10.61 1.92
CA TYR A 149 -10.98 10.66 1.38
C TYR A 149 -11.14 9.49 0.39
N ARG A 150 -12.26 8.76 0.51
CA ARG A 150 -12.57 7.61 -0.33
C ARG A 150 -13.97 7.74 -0.90
N ARG A 151 -14.11 7.66 -2.22
CA ARG A 151 -15.39 7.49 -2.88
C ARG A 151 -15.57 6.01 -3.22
N GLN A 152 -16.52 5.38 -2.54
CA GLN A 152 -16.83 3.96 -2.67
C GLN A 152 -18.32 3.79 -2.93
N PRO A 153 -18.76 3.33 -4.12
CA PRO A 153 -20.18 3.10 -4.41
C PRO A 153 -20.82 2.12 -3.44
N ILE A 154 -22.10 2.33 -3.15
CA ILE A 154 -22.87 1.53 -2.18
C ILE A 154 -23.02 0.08 -2.68
N ASN A 155 -23.24 -0.09 -3.98
CA ASN A 155 -23.48 -1.38 -4.62
C ASN A 155 -22.21 -2.01 -5.21
N GLY A 156 -21.04 -1.63 -4.69
CA GLY A 156 -19.76 -2.07 -5.26
C GLY A 156 -19.39 -1.35 -6.55
N GLY A 157 -18.31 -1.78 -7.20
CA GLY A 157 -17.84 -1.19 -8.44
C GLY A 157 -16.64 -0.26 -8.28
N PHE A 158 -16.44 0.63 -9.24
CA PHE A 158 -15.28 1.53 -9.29
C PHE A 158 -15.23 2.49 -8.10
N SER A 159 -14.09 2.53 -7.45
CA SER A 159 -13.79 3.44 -6.34
C SER A 159 -12.49 4.18 -6.57
N TRP A 160 -12.34 5.30 -5.89
CA TRP A 160 -11.07 6.01 -5.83
C TRP A 160 -10.89 6.63 -4.45
N ARG A 161 -9.66 6.91 -4.11
CA ARG A 161 -9.30 7.59 -2.87
C ARG A 161 -8.06 8.44 -3.09
N ALA A 162 -7.97 9.53 -2.32
CA ALA A 162 -6.81 10.40 -2.29
C ALA A 162 -6.64 10.98 -0.89
N GLY A 163 -5.42 11.27 -0.51
CA GLY A 163 -5.17 11.86 0.80
C GLY A 163 -3.70 11.84 1.21
N PHE A 164 -3.53 11.92 2.52
CA PHE A 164 -2.23 12.07 3.17
C PHE A 164 -1.81 10.76 3.83
N THR A 165 -0.57 10.35 3.57
CA THR A 165 -0.02 9.07 4.05
C THR A 165 1.41 9.26 4.58
N PRO A 166 1.59 9.88 5.77
CA PRO A 166 2.91 10.13 6.32
C PRO A 166 3.68 8.83 6.53
N LEU A 167 4.97 8.86 6.18
CA LEU A 167 5.90 7.77 6.37
C LEU A 167 6.74 8.04 7.62
N VAL A 168 6.90 7.03 8.46
CA VAL A 168 7.60 7.12 9.75
C VAL A 168 8.79 6.17 9.74
N GLY A 169 9.98 6.72 9.65
CA GLY A 169 11.24 5.99 9.78
C GLY A 169 11.83 6.09 11.20
N LYS A 170 13.00 5.51 11.39
CA LYS A 170 13.67 5.44 12.71
C LYS A 170 13.93 6.82 13.35
N SER A 171 14.14 7.86 12.56
CA SER A 171 14.49 9.19 13.06
C SER A 171 13.83 10.33 12.27
N TYR A 172 12.77 10.02 11.51
CA TYR A 172 12.09 11.02 10.69
C TYR A 172 10.63 10.67 10.44
N ILE A 173 9.84 11.70 10.26
CA ILE A 173 8.47 11.61 9.74
C ILE A 173 8.46 12.41 8.44
N GLN A 174 8.02 11.79 7.37
CA GLN A 174 7.92 12.42 6.08
C GLN A 174 6.47 12.60 5.67
N ALA A 175 6.11 13.83 5.32
CA ALA A 175 4.86 14.14 4.68
C ALA A 175 4.81 13.44 3.31
N PHE A 176 3.76 12.68 3.06
CA PHE A 176 3.60 11.94 1.82
C PHE A 176 2.13 11.85 1.45
N GLY A 177 1.83 11.79 0.16
CA GLY A 177 0.47 11.68 -0.35
C GLY A 177 0.25 10.38 -1.09
N ALA A 178 -1.01 10.03 -1.29
CA ALA A 178 -1.41 8.90 -2.12
C ALA A 178 -2.68 9.21 -2.91
N ALA A 179 -2.76 8.65 -4.09
CA ALA A 179 -3.99 8.56 -4.87
C ALA A 179 -4.14 7.14 -5.39
N SER A 180 -5.36 6.63 -5.41
CA SER A 180 -5.59 5.27 -5.86
C SER A 180 -6.96 5.10 -6.51
N VAL A 181 -7.03 4.11 -7.37
CA VAL A 181 -8.25 3.62 -8.00
C VAL A 181 -8.44 2.15 -7.67
N GLY A 182 -9.68 1.70 -7.64
CA GLY A 182 -9.96 0.32 -7.28
C GLY A 182 -11.35 -0.14 -7.67
N TYR A 183 -11.61 -1.39 -7.39
CA TYR A 183 -12.89 -2.04 -7.60
C TYR A 183 -13.31 -2.77 -6.33
N ASN A 184 -14.55 -2.53 -5.91
CA ASN A 184 -15.15 -3.13 -4.70
C ASN A 184 -16.12 -4.23 -5.10
N PHE A 185 -16.04 -5.37 -4.41
CA PHE A 185 -16.86 -6.56 -4.65
C PHE A 185 -17.24 -7.25 -3.36
#